data_fe15ff735ebbbe5bc6324fcfb638da2b
#
_entry.id   fe15ff735ebbbe5bc6324fcfb638da2b
#
_cell.length_a   1.000
_cell.length_b   1.000
_cell.length_c   1.000
_cell.angle_alpha   90.00
_cell.angle_beta   90.00
_cell.angle_gamma   90.00
#
_symmetry.space_group_name_H-M   'P 1'
#
loop_
_entity.id
_entity.type
_entity.pdbx_description
1 polymer ?
#
loop_
_entity_poly.entity_id
_entity_poly.type
_entity_poly.pdbx_seq_one_letter_code
_entity_poly.pdbx_strand_id
1 'polypeptide(L)' 'MKGNEQPEPRFAVCIRNDGYPASLELRKVYRIIPDDDAARDGFLRVVDEWREDYLFPAAYFLAM' A
#
# COMPACT_ATOMS: atom_id res chain seq x y z
N MET A 1 12.29 0.94 26.34
CA MET A 1 12.42 0.68 25.78
C MET A 1 12.27 0.55 24.95
N LYS A 2 12.18 0.72 24.67
CA LYS A 2 12.06 0.53 23.92
C LYS A 2 12.14 0.08 23.22
N GLY A 3 11.83 0.36 23.50
CA GLY A 3 12.23 -0.54 22.99
C GLY A 3 12.14 -0.99 21.65
N ASN A 4 11.24 -1.69 21.45
CA ASN A 4 11.04 -2.24 20.16
C ASN A 4 10.58 -1.17 19.16
N GLU A 5 11.42 -0.95 18.17
CA GLU A 5 11.21 0.16 17.25
C GLU A 5 10.59 -0.26 15.93
N GLN A 6 10.07 -1.44 15.82
CA GLN A 6 9.45 -1.87 14.58
C GLN A 6 8.23 -1.02 14.29
N PRO A 7 8.11 -0.50 13.05
CA PRO A 7 6.92 0.26 12.71
C PRO A 7 5.71 -0.64 12.71
N GLU A 8 4.59 -0.07 13.09
CA GLU A 8 3.35 -0.81 13.06
C GLU A 8 2.94 -1.07 11.61
N PRO A 9 2.27 -2.19 11.34
CA PRO A 9 1.76 -2.44 10.00
C PRO A 9 0.83 -1.33 9.55
N ARG A 10 0.95 -0.95 8.31
CA ARG A 10 0.08 0.05 7.71
C ARG A 10 -0.85 -0.62 6.73
N PHE A 11 -2.07 -0.14 6.70
CA PHE A 11 -3.08 -0.67 5.81
C PHE A 11 -3.77 0.47 5.10
N ALA A 12 -4.27 0.19 3.91
CA ALA A 12 -5.04 1.15 3.14
C ALA A 12 -6.08 0.40 2.34
N VAL A 13 -7.20 1.06 2.11
CA VAL A 13 -8.27 0.47 1.31
C VAL A 13 -8.16 1.00 -0.12
N CYS A 14 -8.32 0.10 -1.09
CA CYS A 14 -8.26 0.45 -2.50
C CYS A 14 -9.58 1.14 -2.89
N ILE A 15 -9.48 2.37 -3.40
CA ILE A 15 -10.64 3.15 -3.81
C ILE A 15 -10.68 3.38 -5.31
N ARG A 16 -9.61 3.07 -6.03
CA ARG A 16 -9.56 3.15 -7.49
C ARG A 16 -8.66 2.05 -8.00
N ASN A 17 -9.00 1.54 -9.17
CA ASN A 17 -8.16 0.53 -9.81
C ASN A 17 -8.01 0.77 -11.32
N ASP A 18 -8.19 1.99 -11.77
CA ASP A 18 -8.05 2.33 -13.19
C ASP A 18 -6.68 1.92 -13.70
N GLY A 19 -6.66 1.14 -14.76
CA GLY A 19 -5.40 0.65 -15.32
C GLY A 19 -4.88 -0.62 -14.65
N TYR A 20 -5.43 -1.02 -13.50
CA TYR A 20 -4.97 -2.19 -12.75
C TYR A 20 -6.12 -3.06 -12.27
N PRO A 21 -7.15 -3.31 -13.09
CA PRO A 21 -8.32 -4.03 -12.57
C PRO A 21 -8.03 -5.47 -12.20
N ALA A 22 -6.98 -6.06 -12.77
CA ALA A 22 -6.61 -7.43 -12.43
C ALA A 22 -5.72 -7.50 -11.21
N SER A 23 -5.06 -6.39 -10.85
CA SER A 23 -4.11 -6.35 -9.74
C SER A 23 -4.68 -5.75 -8.48
N LEU A 24 -5.65 -4.84 -8.63
CA LEU A 24 -6.23 -4.14 -7.50
C LEU A 24 -7.74 -4.37 -7.45
N GLU A 25 -8.21 -4.75 -6.29
CA GLU A 25 -9.63 -4.99 -6.07
C GLU A 25 -10.20 -3.84 -5.27
N LEU A 26 -11.28 -3.24 -5.77
CA LEU A 26 -11.91 -2.12 -5.09
C LEU A 26 -12.42 -2.53 -3.72
N ARG A 27 -12.26 -1.65 -2.75
CA ARG A 27 -12.74 -1.81 -1.37
C ARG A 27 -12.03 -2.91 -0.62
N LYS A 28 -10.93 -3.41 -1.16
CA LYS A 28 -10.10 -4.37 -0.46
C LYS A 28 -9.04 -3.65 0.34
N VAL A 29 -8.72 -4.17 1.52
CA VAL A 29 -7.67 -3.64 2.37
C VAL A 29 -6.37 -4.30 2.01
N TYR A 30 -5.34 -3.49 1.80
CA TYR A 30 -4.01 -3.98 1.46
C TYR A 30 -3.00 -3.52 2.50
N ARG A 31 -1.99 -4.34 2.70
CA ARG A 31 -0.88 -3.97 3.56
C ARG A 31 0.08 -3.08 2.77
N ILE A 32 0.55 -2.04 3.44
CA ILE A 32 1.46 -1.06 2.83
C ILE A 32 2.81 -1.17 3.51
N ILE A 33 3.86 -1.24 2.71
CA ILE A 33 5.22 -1.21 3.22
C ILE A 33 5.71 0.23 3.14
N PRO A 34 6.17 0.82 4.25
CA PRO A 34 6.70 2.17 4.20
C PRO A 34 7.87 2.26 3.21
N ASP A 35 7.82 3.25 2.34
CA ASP A 35 8.84 3.47 1.33
C ASP A 35 8.85 4.95 1.00
N ASP A 36 9.81 5.66 1.58
CA ASP A 36 9.86 7.12 1.44
C ASP A 36 10.14 7.53 0.00
N ASP A 37 10.94 6.76 -0.73
CA ASP A 37 11.23 7.08 -2.11
C ASP A 37 9.98 6.95 -2.97
N ALA A 38 9.22 5.89 -2.77
CA ALA A 38 7.98 5.72 -3.50
C ALA A 38 6.99 6.82 -3.16
N ALA A 39 6.91 7.18 -1.89
CA ALA A 39 5.98 8.22 -1.44
C ALA A 39 6.30 9.57 -2.08
N ARG A 40 7.58 9.87 -2.22
CA ARG A 40 7.99 11.12 -2.86
C ARG A 40 7.50 11.20 -4.30
N ASP A 41 7.43 10.07 -4.96
CA ASP A 41 7.01 10.01 -6.36
C ASP A 41 5.50 9.80 -6.51
N GLY A 42 4.76 9.80 -5.41
CA GLY A 42 3.31 9.66 -5.45
C GLY A 42 2.83 8.22 -5.52
N PHE A 43 3.66 7.27 -5.09
CA PHE A 43 3.32 5.85 -5.11
C PHE A 43 3.35 5.26 -3.72
N LEU A 44 2.61 4.16 -3.56
CA LEU A 44 2.67 3.33 -2.36
C LEU A 44 3.20 1.96 -2.74
N ARG A 45 3.97 1.36 -1.85
CA ARG A 45 4.41 -0.01 -2.01
C ARG A 45 3.39 -0.92 -1.34
N VAL A 46 2.68 -1.67 -2.13
CA VAL A 46 1.51 -2.45 -1.72
C VAL A 46 1.83 -3.93 -1.82
N VAL A 47 1.48 -4.69 -0.79
CA VAL A 47 1.70 -6.14 -0.77
C VAL A 47 0.41 -6.82 -1.20
N ASP A 48 0.50 -7.70 -2.20
CA ASP A 48 -0.66 -8.43 -2.69
C ASP A 48 -0.84 -9.75 -1.96
N GLU A 49 -1.80 -10.56 -2.42
CA GLU A 49 -2.13 -11.83 -1.79
C GLU A 49 -0.98 -12.84 -1.87
N TRP A 50 -0.12 -12.65 -2.83
CA TRP A 50 1.01 -13.57 -3.06
C TRP A 50 2.27 -13.12 -2.33
N ARG A 51 2.14 -12.08 -1.48
CA ARG A 51 3.24 -11.49 -0.72
C ARG A 51 4.29 -10.85 -1.62
N GLU A 52 3.89 -10.46 -2.80
CA GLU A 52 4.73 -9.67 -3.68
C GLU A 52 4.36 -8.21 -3.54
N ASP A 53 5.36 -7.35 -3.60
CA ASP A 53 5.11 -5.93 -3.44
C ASP A 53 5.25 -5.22 -4.77
N TYR A 54 4.33 -4.30 -5.01
CA TYR A 54 4.29 -3.51 -6.23
C TYR A 54 4.02 -2.06 -5.88
N LEU A 55 4.42 -1.17 -6.77
CA LEU A 55 4.13 0.25 -6.61
C LEU A 55 2.85 0.59 -7.36
N PHE A 56 1.93 1.24 -6.66
CA PHE A 56 0.68 1.72 -7.25
C PHE A 56 0.50 3.18 -6.88
N PRO A 57 -0.28 3.95 -7.68
CA PRO A 57 -0.51 5.35 -7.34
C PRO A 57 -1.11 5.50 -5.96
N ALA A 58 -0.52 6.39 -5.16
CA ALA A 58 -1.00 6.60 -3.79
C ALA A 58 -2.46 7.09 -3.77
N ALA A 59 -2.87 7.82 -4.82
CA ALA A 59 -4.22 8.34 -4.90
C ALA A 59 -5.28 7.24 -5.02
N TYR A 60 -4.86 6.00 -5.30
CA TYR A 60 -5.79 4.88 -5.43
C TYR A 60 -6.13 4.25 -4.07
N PHE A 61 -5.57 4.77 -2.99
CA PHE A 61 -5.74 4.19 -1.67
C PHE A 61 -6.12 5.25 -0.65
N LEU A 62 -6.88 4.80 0.33
CA LEU A 62 -7.25 5.64 1.46
C LEU A 62 -6.66 4.98 2.70
N ALA A 63 -5.81 5.71 3.41
CA ALA A 63 -5.15 5.17 4.60
C ALA A 63 -6.17 4.89 5.69
N MET A 64 -5.94 3.83 6.40
CA MET A 64 -6.78 3.45 7.52
C MET A 64 -6.20 3.89 8.84
#